data_c2055748a8dc075173a3c322edf0c345
#
_entry.id   c2055748a8dc075173a3c322edf0c345
#
_cell.length_a   1.000
_cell.length_b   1.000
_cell.length_c   1.000
_cell.angle_alpha   90.00
_cell.angle_beta   90.00
_cell.angle_gamma   90.00
#
_symmetry.space_group_name_H-M   'P 1'
#
loop_
_entity.id
_entity.type
_entity.pdbx_description
1 polymer ?
#
loop_
_entity_poly.entity_id
_entity_poly.type
_entity_poly.pdbx_seq_one_letter_code
_entity_poly.pdbx_strand_id
1 'polypeptide(L)'
;YIKINDVFLDPACGTGSFLIAAMNKLVTVIENSDVQNKEEKIKSIKTRHLIGFEKNQTMYSLAISNMLFRGDGKSQIYNTDFFSQEAADALKELEQKGICPTIGFVNPPYGGKDSADNPTKKEIQFLTGMLDKVSRYGLIIAPLSTYFKDDSIRNNILKKHTLRYVINMPKDLFMPNAATNTAIAVFETHKPHGNQEVIFFDLKDDGYVLSKSKGRTDVYNKWPRIKNELLNKLAKPNEFSDGVNMVKTTLKAGDEWLIQAHAATDYSGLGDNAFLKSVKEYMIFKAKQDLDLLDKDLHEVTLLEVISNYYGGDMNE
;
A
#
# COMPACT_ATOMS: atom_id res chain seq x y z
N TYR A 1 -15.13 -0.22 -7.72
CA TYR A 1 -16.27 0.11 -8.60
C TYR A 1 -15.92 1.30 -9.50
N ILE A 2 -15.14 1.03 -10.55
CA ILE A 2 -14.76 2.01 -11.56
C ILE A 2 -15.95 2.30 -12.45
N LYS A 3 -16.25 3.58 -12.68
CA LYS A 3 -17.29 4.06 -13.60
C LYS A 3 -16.65 4.55 -14.90
N ILE A 4 -17.40 4.50 -15.99
CA ILE A 4 -16.92 4.92 -17.33
C ILE A 4 -16.38 6.37 -17.33
N ASN A 5 -16.98 7.23 -16.52
CA ASN A 5 -16.62 8.65 -16.45
C ASN A 5 -15.59 8.96 -15.36
N ASP A 6 -14.98 7.97 -14.73
CA ASP A 6 -13.95 8.23 -13.74
C ASP A 6 -12.70 8.84 -14.38
N VAL A 7 -12.14 9.83 -13.71
CA VAL A 7 -10.88 10.50 -14.04
C VAL A 7 -9.86 10.13 -12.97
N PHE A 8 -8.75 9.59 -13.39
CA PHE A 8 -7.70 9.10 -12.51
C PHE A 8 -6.59 10.12 -12.31
N LEU A 9 -6.14 10.24 -11.07
CA LEU A 9 -5.02 11.09 -10.68
C LEU A 9 -3.92 10.24 -10.05
N ASP A 10 -2.70 10.35 -10.56
CA ASP A 10 -1.48 9.81 -9.93
C ASP A 10 -0.49 10.95 -9.65
N PRO A 11 -0.34 11.38 -8.38
CA PRO A 11 0.52 12.50 -8.03
C PRO A 11 2.03 12.18 -8.04
N ALA A 12 2.41 10.91 -8.25
CA ALA A 12 3.80 10.45 -8.36
C ALA A 12 3.88 9.28 -9.35
N CYS A 13 3.52 9.54 -10.61
CA CYS A 13 3.21 8.47 -11.56
C CYS A 13 4.40 7.62 -12.01
N GLY A 14 5.64 8.04 -11.72
CA GLY A 14 6.83 7.29 -12.10
C GLY A 14 6.85 6.98 -13.60
N THR A 15 6.86 5.71 -13.95
CA THR A 15 6.79 5.25 -15.34
C THR A 15 5.37 5.14 -15.91
N GLY A 16 4.35 5.61 -15.20
CA GLY A 16 2.95 5.62 -15.63
C GLY A 16 2.21 4.28 -15.45
N SER A 17 2.76 3.33 -14.70
CA SER A 17 2.21 1.97 -14.59
C SER A 17 0.77 1.93 -14.07
N PHE A 18 0.43 2.73 -13.07
CA PHE A 18 -0.94 2.81 -12.54
C PHE A 18 -1.90 3.46 -13.54
N LEU A 19 -1.48 4.52 -14.22
CA LEU A 19 -2.30 5.17 -15.26
C LEU A 19 -2.59 4.21 -16.42
N ILE A 20 -1.61 3.42 -16.82
CA ILE A 20 -1.78 2.36 -17.83
C ILE A 20 -2.79 1.30 -17.37
N ALA A 21 -2.67 0.85 -16.12
CA ALA A 21 -3.61 -0.11 -15.55
C ALA A 21 -5.04 0.45 -15.49
N ALA A 22 -5.19 1.72 -15.11
CA ALA A 22 -6.47 2.42 -15.10
C ALA A 22 -7.05 2.55 -16.52
N MET A 23 -6.25 2.95 -17.51
CA MET A 23 -6.64 3.00 -18.91
C MET A 23 -7.18 1.66 -19.40
N ASN A 24 -6.40 0.59 -19.22
CA ASN A 24 -6.81 -0.75 -19.64
C ASN A 24 -8.11 -1.19 -18.97
N LYS A 25 -8.28 -0.86 -17.69
CA LYS A 25 -9.50 -1.18 -16.95
C LYS A 25 -10.72 -0.40 -17.46
N LEU A 26 -10.58 0.88 -17.75
CA LEU A 26 -11.64 1.70 -18.34
C LEU A 26 -12.02 1.18 -19.73
N VAL A 27 -11.05 0.86 -20.57
CA VAL A 27 -11.30 0.27 -21.90
C VAL A 27 -12.11 -1.01 -21.74
N THR A 28 -11.70 -1.94 -20.86
CA THR A 28 -12.45 -3.17 -20.59
C THR A 28 -13.88 -2.90 -20.11
N VAL A 29 -14.08 -1.90 -19.26
CA VAL A 29 -15.42 -1.51 -18.77
C VAL A 29 -16.31 -1.01 -19.91
N ILE A 30 -15.74 -0.22 -20.83
CA ILE A 30 -16.50 0.28 -22.01
C ILE A 30 -16.80 -0.87 -22.97
N GLU A 31 -15.83 -1.71 -23.28
CA GLU A 31 -16.01 -2.85 -24.20
C GLU A 31 -17.12 -3.80 -23.73
N ASN A 32 -17.18 -4.04 -22.41
CA ASN A 32 -18.21 -4.91 -21.79
C ASN A 32 -19.52 -4.20 -21.42
N SER A 33 -19.69 -2.93 -21.79
CA SER A 33 -20.91 -2.17 -21.53
C SER A 33 -21.79 -2.04 -22.79
N ASP A 34 -23.07 -1.71 -22.62
CA ASP A 34 -24.00 -1.44 -23.72
C ASP A 34 -23.93 0.03 -24.20
N VAL A 35 -22.83 0.71 -23.95
CA VAL A 35 -22.66 2.12 -24.30
C VAL A 35 -22.50 2.28 -25.80
N GLN A 36 -23.20 3.25 -26.36
CA GLN A 36 -23.00 3.65 -27.75
C GLN A 36 -21.71 4.41 -27.95
N ASN A 37 -21.15 4.41 -29.17
CA ASN A 37 -19.90 5.13 -29.54
C ASN A 37 -18.69 4.72 -28.71
N LYS A 38 -18.46 3.42 -28.53
CA LYS A 38 -17.35 2.88 -27.73
C LYS A 38 -15.99 3.44 -28.14
N GLU A 39 -15.73 3.55 -29.44
CA GLU A 39 -14.46 4.08 -29.98
C GLU A 39 -14.21 5.53 -29.54
N GLU A 40 -15.23 6.38 -29.61
CA GLU A 40 -15.14 7.78 -29.18
C GLU A 40 -14.88 7.87 -27.66
N LYS A 41 -15.55 7.03 -26.88
CA LYS A 41 -15.33 6.97 -25.43
C LYS A 41 -13.92 6.46 -25.08
N ILE A 42 -13.42 5.46 -25.77
CA ILE A 42 -12.03 4.97 -25.59
C ILE A 42 -11.05 6.08 -25.95
N LYS A 43 -11.28 6.84 -27.01
CA LYS A 43 -10.48 8.00 -27.36
C LYS A 43 -10.55 9.08 -26.28
N SER A 44 -11.70 9.32 -25.69
CA SER A 44 -11.87 10.26 -24.56
C SER A 44 -11.07 9.83 -23.33
N ILE A 45 -11.02 8.55 -22.99
CA ILE A 45 -10.19 8.04 -21.88
C ILE A 45 -8.75 8.52 -22.05
N LYS A 46 -8.18 8.29 -23.21
CA LYS A 46 -6.79 8.61 -23.52
C LYS A 46 -6.45 10.11 -23.50
N THR A 47 -7.45 10.98 -23.54
CA THR A 47 -7.24 12.42 -23.59
C THR A 47 -7.70 13.17 -22.36
N ARG A 48 -8.59 12.59 -21.56
CA ARG A 48 -9.30 13.33 -20.49
C ARG A 48 -9.35 12.59 -19.14
N HIS A 49 -9.08 11.29 -19.10
CA HIS A 49 -9.35 10.48 -17.91
C HIS A 49 -8.11 10.08 -17.11
N LEU A 50 -6.91 10.46 -17.58
CA LEU A 50 -5.65 10.07 -16.97
C LEU A 50 -4.81 11.32 -16.71
N ILE A 51 -4.54 11.61 -15.44
CA ILE A 51 -3.76 12.76 -14.99
C ILE A 51 -2.59 12.22 -14.16
N GLY A 52 -1.37 12.61 -14.50
CA GLY A 52 -0.17 12.20 -13.79
C GLY A 52 0.79 13.36 -13.54
N PHE A 53 1.46 13.31 -12.40
CA PHE A 53 2.56 14.21 -12.07
C PHE A 53 3.81 13.40 -11.79
N GLU A 54 4.93 13.80 -12.37
CA GLU A 54 6.23 13.19 -12.14
C GLU A 54 7.32 14.26 -12.17
N LYS A 55 8.03 14.38 -11.04
CA LYS A 55 9.08 15.39 -10.86
C LYS A 55 10.37 15.02 -11.58
N ASN A 56 10.68 13.72 -11.63
CA ASN A 56 11.91 13.23 -12.25
C ASN A 56 11.77 13.20 -13.77
N GLN A 57 12.60 13.97 -14.48
CA GLN A 57 12.60 14.10 -15.95
C GLN A 57 12.74 12.74 -16.67
N THR A 58 13.59 11.87 -16.17
CA THR A 58 13.82 10.54 -16.78
C THR A 58 12.58 9.65 -16.64
N MET A 59 11.98 9.61 -15.44
CA MET A 59 10.76 8.84 -15.19
C MET A 59 9.58 9.40 -15.98
N TYR A 60 9.44 10.72 -16.05
CA TYR A 60 8.46 11.40 -16.90
C TYR A 60 8.60 10.97 -18.37
N SER A 61 9.82 11.01 -18.93
CA SER A 61 10.07 10.60 -20.32
C SER A 61 9.72 9.14 -20.56
N LEU A 62 10.00 8.27 -19.58
CA LEU A 62 9.59 6.87 -19.62
C LEU A 62 8.06 6.72 -19.53
N ALA A 63 7.38 7.49 -18.68
CA ALA A 63 5.92 7.49 -18.60
C ALA A 63 5.29 7.86 -19.94
N ILE A 64 5.72 8.96 -20.56
CA ILE A 64 5.25 9.40 -21.88
C ILE A 64 5.46 8.30 -22.92
N SER A 65 6.66 7.70 -22.96
CA SER A 65 6.99 6.62 -23.91
C SER A 65 6.09 5.39 -23.69
N ASN A 66 5.92 4.99 -22.44
CA ASN A 66 5.06 3.85 -22.09
C ASN A 66 3.60 4.07 -22.47
N MET A 67 3.07 5.27 -22.25
CA MET A 67 1.72 5.64 -22.64
C MET A 67 1.57 5.66 -24.16
N LEU A 68 2.54 6.25 -24.87
CA LEU A 68 2.55 6.32 -26.33
C LEU A 68 2.53 4.92 -26.97
N PHE A 69 3.40 4.00 -26.52
CA PHE A 69 3.46 2.62 -27.02
C PHE A 69 2.16 1.83 -26.81
N ARG A 70 1.32 2.25 -25.85
CA ARG A 70 0.01 1.66 -25.58
C ARG A 70 -1.14 2.38 -26.28
N GLY A 71 -0.79 3.24 -27.23
CA GLY A 71 -1.76 3.97 -28.07
C GLY A 71 -2.43 5.12 -27.35
N ASP A 72 -1.82 5.60 -26.26
CA ASP A 72 -2.18 6.85 -25.62
C ASP A 72 -1.09 7.89 -25.90
N GLY A 73 -1.40 8.89 -26.70
CA GLY A 73 -0.44 9.97 -27.01
C GLY A 73 -0.87 11.32 -26.47
N LYS A 74 -1.91 11.38 -25.61
CA LYS A 74 -2.54 12.65 -25.21
C LYS A 74 -2.97 12.71 -23.73
N SER A 75 -2.52 11.78 -22.87
CA SER A 75 -2.75 11.86 -21.44
C SER A 75 -2.19 13.12 -20.82
N GLN A 76 -2.84 13.61 -19.77
CA GLN A 76 -2.44 14.81 -19.04
C GLN A 76 -1.33 14.44 -18.04
N ILE A 77 -0.11 14.23 -18.54
CA ILE A 77 1.06 13.94 -17.71
C ILE A 77 1.98 15.16 -17.69
N TYR A 78 2.32 15.62 -16.50
CA TYR A 78 3.07 16.85 -16.26
C TYR A 78 4.42 16.52 -15.61
N ASN A 79 5.50 17.13 -16.15
CA ASN A 79 6.82 17.00 -15.54
C ASN A 79 7.01 18.11 -14.49
N THR A 80 6.40 17.93 -13.35
CA THR A 80 6.48 18.88 -12.24
C THR A 80 6.24 18.20 -10.91
N ASP A 81 6.61 18.87 -9.82
CA ASP A 81 6.27 18.43 -8.46
C ASP A 81 4.78 18.64 -8.20
N PHE A 82 4.08 17.59 -7.77
CA PHE A 82 2.65 17.66 -7.45
C PHE A 82 2.29 18.78 -6.45
N PHE A 83 3.21 19.14 -5.57
CA PHE A 83 3.02 20.19 -4.56
C PHE A 83 3.42 21.59 -5.05
N SER A 84 3.82 21.74 -6.30
CA SER A 84 4.18 23.04 -6.89
C SER A 84 2.96 23.86 -7.26
N GLN A 85 3.18 25.17 -7.44
CA GLN A 85 2.16 26.08 -8.00
C GLN A 85 1.79 25.68 -9.42
N GLU A 86 2.75 25.23 -10.22
CA GLU A 86 2.53 24.77 -11.60
C GLU A 86 1.54 23.60 -11.65
N ALA A 87 1.68 22.62 -10.73
CA ALA A 87 0.73 21.50 -10.63
C ALA A 87 -0.67 21.99 -10.22
N ALA A 88 -0.76 22.95 -9.30
CA ALA A 88 -2.04 23.53 -8.88
C ALA A 88 -2.73 24.26 -10.03
N ASP A 89 -1.97 25.02 -10.82
CA ASP A 89 -2.49 25.74 -12.00
C ASP A 89 -2.94 24.76 -13.09
N ALA A 90 -2.18 23.69 -13.35
CA ALA A 90 -2.56 22.64 -14.29
C ALA A 90 -3.88 21.95 -13.88
N LEU A 91 -4.05 21.60 -12.60
CA LEU A 91 -5.30 21.00 -12.11
C LEU A 91 -6.48 21.97 -12.25
N LYS A 92 -6.29 23.26 -11.97
CA LYS A 92 -7.29 24.30 -12.13
C LYS A 92 -7.69 24.49 -13.61
N GLU A 93 -6.74 24.43 -14.53
CA GLU A 93 -7.01 24.48 -15.97
C GLU A 93 -7.82 23.26 -16.43
N LEU A 94 -7.51 22.07 -15.94
CA LEU A 94 -8.27 20.86 -16.21
C LEU A 94 -9.70 20.96 -15.68
N GLU A 95 -9.90 21.47 -14.47
CA GLU A 95 -11.20 21.72 -13.87
C GLU A 95 -12.05 22.66 -14.74
N GLN A 96 -11.48 23.76 -15.26
CA GLN A 96 -12.15 24.67 -16.18
C GLN A 96 -12.60 23.98 -17.50
N LYS A 97 -11.89 22.91 -17.89
CA LYS A 97 -12.24 22.06 -19.04
C LYS A 97 -13.22 20.94 -18.69
N GLY A 98 -13.72 20.92 -17.44
CA GLY A 98 -14.61 19.87 -16.93
C GLY A 98 -13.90 18.51 -16.71
N ILE A 99 -12.58 18.52 -16.47
CA ILE A 99 -11.78 17.33 -16.19
C ILE A 99 -11.42 17.38 -14.70
N CYS A 100 -12.24 16.73 -13.86
CA CYS A 100 -12.05 16.72 -12.41
C CYS A 100 -11.70 15.31 -11.96
N PRO A 101 -10.59 15.14 -11.20
CA PRO A 101 -10.20 13.84 -10.67
C PRO A 101 -11.28 13.24 -9.78
N THR A 102 -11.60 11.96 -10.01
CA THR A 102 -12.58 11.22 -9.20
C THR A 102 -11.93 10.13 -8.38
N ILE A 103 -10.87 9.50 -8.90
CA ILE A 103 -10.12 8.45 -8.24
C ILE A 103 -8.63 8.80 -8.26
N GLY A 104 -8.01 8.76 -7.09
CA GLY A 104 -6.56 8.90 -6.95
C GLY A 104 -5.92 7.57 -6.55
N PHE A 105 -4.72 7.34 -7.02
CA PHE A 105 -3.87 6.27 -6.54
C PHE A 105 -2.41 6.73 -6.56
N VAL A 106 -1.67 6.30 -5.57
CA VAL A 106 -0.27 6.71 -5.46
C VAL A 106 0.58 5.60 -4.85
N ASN A 107 1.74 5.40 -5.46
CA ASN A 107 2.88 4.73 -4.85
C ASN A 107 3.96 5.81 -4.64
N PRO A 108 3.93 6.53 -3.49
CA PRO A 108 4.81 7.66 -3.27
C PRO A 108 6.26 7.21 -3.04
N PRO A 109 7.24 8.09 -3.17
CA PRO A 109 8.59 7.79 -2.73
C PRO A 109 8.60 7.49 -1.23
N TYR A 110 9.21 6.35 -0.83
CA TYR A 110 9.26 5.91 0.55
C TYR A 110 10.41 6.56 1.32
N GLY A 111 10.13 6.89 2.57
CA GLY A 111 11.10 7.51 3.47
C GLY A 111 11.38 8.97 3.13
N GLY A 112 12.15 9.59 4.02
CA GLY A 112 12.45 11.01 3.93
C GLY A 112 11.33 11.88 4.52
N LYS A 113 11.76 13.06 4.97
CA LYS A 113 10.91 14.15 5.41
C LYS A 113 10.87 15.19 4.30
N ASP A 114 9.85 16.02 4.28
CA ASP A 114 9.74 17.06 3.27
C ASP A 114 10.88 18.07 3.45
N SER A 115 11.03 18.60 4.66
CA SER A 115 12.11 19.51 5.06
C SER A 115 12.39 19.38 6.55
N ALA A 116 13.44 20.07 7.03
CA ALA A 116 13.72 20.17 8.46
C ALA A 116 12.58 20.87 9.22
N ASP A 117 11.90 21.82 8.56
CA ASP A 117 10.79 22.59 9.11
C ASP A 117 9.44 21.86 9.00
N ASN A 118 9.32 20.88 8.07
CA ASN A 118 8.14 20.04 7.92
C ASN A 118 8.52 18.56 8.05
N PRO A 119 8.46 18.01 9.27
CA PRO A 119 8.86 16.62 9.54
C PRO A 119 7.85 15.57 9.04
N THR A 120 6.75 15.98 8.41
CA THR A 120 5.74 15.06 7.89
C THR A 120 6.36 14.16 6.82
N LYS A 121 6.14 12.87 6.93
CA LYS A 121 6.63 11.91 5.94
C LYS A 121 5.99 12.13 4.58
N LYS A 122 6.77 11.93 3.53
CA LYS A 122 6.31 12.09 2.14
C LYS A 122 5.09 11.25 1.82
N GLU A 123 5.01 10.01 2.31
CA GLU A 123 3.87 9.13 2.10
C GLU A 123 2.56 9.76 2.57
N ILE A 124 2.57 10.40 3.72
CA ILE A 124 1.41 11.10 4.30
C ILE A 124 1.08 12.37 3.51
N GLN A 125 2.07 13.12 3.07
CA GLN A 125 1.85 14.32 2.24
C GLN A 125 1.17 13.96 0.92
N PHE A 126 1.68 12.95 0.22
CA PHE A 126 1.07 12.48 -1.02
C PHE A 126 -0.34 11.95 -0.79
N LEU A 127 -0.57 11.20 0.30
CA LEU A 127 -1.90 10.71 0.66
C LEU A 127 -2.86 11.88 0.86
N THR A 128 -2.56 12.80 1.75
CA THR A 128 -3.45 13.93 2.07
C THR A 128 -3.66 14.84 0.87
N GLY A 129 -2.59 15.19 0.15
CA GLY A 129 -2.68 16.03 -1.04
C GLY A 129 -3.53 15.40 -2.15
N MET A 130 -3.41 14.10 -2.36
CA MET A 130 -4.25 13.37 -3.32
C MET A 130 -5.71 13.31 -2.87
N LEU A 131 -5.98 12.95 -1.60
CA LEU A 131 -7.36 12.83 -1.08
C LEU A 131 -8.13 14.16 -1.17
N ASP A 132 -7.46 15.29 -0.99
CA ASP A 132 -8.07 16.62 -1.10
C ASP A 132 -8.43 16.98 -2.56
N LYS A 133 -7.84 16.31 -3.57
CA LYS A 133 -8.05 16.62 -4.99
C LYS A 133 -9.02 15.67 -5.71
N VAL A 134 -9.33 14.52 -5.14
CA VAL A 134 -10.20 13.53 -5.78
C VAL A 134 -11.56 13.47 -5.11
N SER A 135 -12.63 13.26 -5.88
CA SER A 135 -14.00 13.41 -5.37
C SER A 135 -14.68 12.11 -4.94
N ARG A 136 -14.06 10.94 -5.15
CA ARG A 136 -14.68 9.65 -4.82
C ARG A 136 -13.80 8.72 -4.00
N TYR A 137 -12.66 8.31 -4.54
CA TYR A 137 -11.78 7.36 -3.87
C TYR A 137 -10.32 7.76 -4.01
N GLY A 138 -9.55 7.52 -2.95
CA GLY A 138 -8.10 7.61 -2.97
C GLY A 138 -7.46 6.31 -2.46
N LEU A 139 -6.44 5.85 -3.15
CA LEU A 139 -5.70 4.63 -2.84
C LEU A 139 -4.22 4.96 -2.68
N ILE A 140 -3.62 4.42 -1.63
CA ILE A 140 -2.16 4.51 -1.45
C ILE A 140 -1.59 3.13 -1.16
N ILE A 141 -0.45 2.82 -1.79
CA ILE A 141 0.43 1.75 -1.31
C ILE A 141 1.60 2.39 -0.59
N ALA A 142 1.84 1.99 0.66
CA ALA A 142 2.89 2.58 1.49
C ALA A 142 3.47 1.55 2.47
N PRO A 143 4.67 1.81 3.06
CA PRO A 143 5.23 0.99 4.11
C PRO A 143 4.27 0.86 5.30
N LEU A 144 4.29 -0.29 5.99
CA LEU A 144 3.41 -0.51 7.14
C LEU A 144 3.55 0.59 8.20
N SER A 145 4.74 1.17 8.35
CA SER A 145 4.99 2.26 9.31
C SER A 145 4.12 3.50 9.07
N THR A 146 3.59 3.71 7.86
CA THR A 146 2.65 4.79 7.53
C THR A 146 1.32 4.63 8.27
N TYR A 147 0.94 3.41 8.58
CA TYR A 147 -0.38 3.04 9.10
C TYR A 147 -0.45 2.90 10.62
N PHE A 148 0.68 2.93 11.35
CA PHE A 148 0.68 2.85 12.82
C PHE A 148 1.41 4.01 13.51
N LYS A 149 2.25 4.77 12.80
CA LYS A 149 2.87 5.99 13.35
C LYS A 149 1.93 7.19 13.21
N ASP A 150 2.13 8.20 14.08
CA ASP A 150 1.45 9.50 14.03
C ASP A 150 -0.10 9.42 14.05
N ASP A 151 -0.64 9.00 15.17
CA ASP A 151 -2.09 8.86 15.40
C ASP A 151 -2.88 10.16 15.19
N SER A 152 -2.30 11.32 15.51
CA SER A 152 -2.90 12.63 15.26
C SER A 152 -3.18 12.87 13.77
N ILE A 153 -2.25 12.47 12.90
CA ILE A 153 -2.40 12.61 11.46
C ILE A 153 -3.46 11.65 10.93
N ARG A 154 -3.44 10.39 11.37
CA ARG A 154 -4.48 9.40 11.03
C ARG A 154 -5.86 9.89 11.43
N ASN A 155 -6.01 10.40 12.64
CA ASN A 155 -7.27 10.96 13.13
C ASN A 155 -7.74 12.16 12.29
N ASN A 156 -6.83 13.04 11.86
CA ASN A 156 -7.18 14.18 11.01
C ASN A 156 -7.62 13.74 9.60
N ILE A 157 -7.05 12.68 9.05
CA ILE A 157 -7.50 12.08 7.78
C ILE A 157 -8.92 11.53 7.97
N LEU A 158 -9.20 10.78 9.05
CA LEU A 158 -10.52 10.20 9.31
C LEU A 158 -11.62 11.24 9.61
N LYS A 159 -11.26 12.44 10.06
CA LYS A 159 -12.22 13.55 10.17
C LYS A 159 -12.77 14.01 8.83
N LYS A 160 -12.02 13.81 7.74
CA LYS A 160 -12.36 14.29 6.40
C LYS A 160 -12.78 13.16 5.44
N HIS A 161 -12.21 11.97 5.61
CA HIS A 161 -12.32 10.85 4.67
C HIS A 161 -12.64 9.55 5.40
N THR A 162 -13.32 8.62 4.73
CA THR A 162 -13.65 7.30 5.27
C THR A 162 -12.63 6.28 4.81
N LEU A 163 -11.91 5.64 5.73
CA LEU A 163 -11.09 4.47 5.44
C LEU A 163 -12.01 3.27 5.22
N ARG A 164 -11.89 2.61 4.06
CA ARG A 164 -12.75 1.48 3.66
C ARG A 164 -12.03 0.14 3.76
N TYR A 165 -10.80 0.08 3.26
CA TYR A 165 -10.02 -1.14 3.21
C TYR A 165 -8.58 -0.85 3.58
N VAL A 166 -7.95 -1.80 4.28
CA VAL A 166 -6.49 -1.89 4.39
C VAL A 166 -6.08 -3.32 4.06
N ILE A 167 -5.24 -3.47 3.05
CA ILE A 167 -4.83 -4.77 2.53
C ILE A 167 -3.32 -4.87 2.70
N ASN A 168 -2.86 -5.71 3.63
CA ASN A 168 -1.44 -6.03 3.73
C ASN A 168 -1.01 -6.81 2.50
N MET A 169 0.11 -6.40 1.91
CA MET A 169 0.65 -7.01 0.70
C MET A 169 1.69 -8.09 1.03
N PRO A 170 1.95 -9.03 0.11
CA PRO A 170 3.02 -10.01 0.28
C PRO A 170 4.35 -9.35 0.60
N LYS A 171 5.12 -9.95 1.53
CA LYS A 171 6.38 -9.38 2.04
C LYS A 171 7.45 -9.16 0.97
N ASP A 172 7.39 -9.92 -0.10
CA ASP A 172 8.34 -9.88 -1.23
C ASP A 172 7.85 -9.04 -2.40
N LEU A 173 6.76 -8.26 -2.26
CA LEU A 173 6.13 -7.50 -3.35
C LEU A 173 7.13 -6.63 -4.13
N PHE A 174 8.04 -5.97 -3.44
CA PHE A 174 9.05 -5.07 -4.03
C PHE A 174 10.43 -5.69 -4.19
N MET A 175 10.59 -6.98 -3.88
CA MET A 175 11.85 -7.68 -4.08
C MET A 175 12.17 -7.82 -5.58
N PRO A 176 13.44 -7.80 -5.98
CA PRO A 176 14.65 -7.66 -5.15
C PRO A 176 15.01 -6.20 -4.83
N ASN A 177 14.28 -5.23 -5.35
CA ASN A 177 14.65 -3.81 -5.28
C ASN A 177 14.51 -3.21 -3.86
N ALA A 178 13.54 -3.69 -3.10
CA ALA A 178 13.32 -3.27 -1.72
C ALA A 178 12.70 -4.41 -0.90
N ALA A 179 13.11 -4.53 0.36
CA ALA A 179 12.56 -5.49 1.33
C ALA A 179 11.52 -4.81 2.25
N THR A 180 10.72 -3.90 1.70
CA THR A 180 9.75 -3.12 2.48
C THR A 180 8.39 -3.79 2.49
N ASN A 181 7.91 -4.14 3.68
CA ASN A 181 6.53 -4.60 3.86
C ASN A 181 5.56 -3.42 3.69
N THR A 182 4.55 -3.62 2.87
CA THR A 182 3.60 -2.58 2.49
C THR A 182 2.16 -3.00 2.68
N ALA A 183 1.27 -2.02 2.74
CA ALA A 183 -0.17 -2.24 2.64
C ALA A 183 -0.79 -1.23 1.66
N ILE A 184 -1.96 -1.59 1.14
CA ILE A 184 -2.80 -0.69 0.36
C ILE A 184 -3.93 -0.21 1.27
N ALA A 185 -4.09 1.11 1.40
CA ALA A 185 -5.27 1.70 2.03
C ALA A 185 -6.16 2.34 0.98
N VAL A 186 -7.47 2.18 1.14
CA VAL A 186 -8.50 2.73 0.24
C VAL A 186 -9.43 3.63 1.04
N PHE A 187 -9.57 4.87 0.59
CA PHE A 187 -10.40 5.89 1.22
C PHE A 187 -11.57 6.29 0.29
N GLU A 188 -12.73 6.48 0.87
CA GLU A 188 -13.82 7.25 0.28
C GLU A 188 -13.65 8.71 0.70
N THR A 189 -13.54 9.62 -0.27
CA THR A 189 -13.12 10.99 -0.01
C THR A 189 -14.28 11.90 0.39
N HIS A 190 -13.94 12.99 1.10
CA HIS A 190 -14.86 14.05 1.53
C HIS A 190 -16.08 13.56 2.31
N LYS A 191 -15.88 12.47 3.05
CA LYS A 191 -16.89 11.86 3.91
C LYS A 191 -16.23 11.45 5.21
N PRO A 192 -16.56 12.09 6.34
CA PRO A 192 -16.00 11.71 7.64
C PRO A 192 -16.20 10.22 7.93
N HIS A 193 -15.20 9.59 8.52
CA HIS A 193 -15.23 8.16 8.83
C HIS A 193 -16.34 7.81 9.84
N GLY A 194 -16.46 8.61 10.90
CA GLY A 194 -17.45 8.35 11.96
C GLY A 194 -17.31 6.93 12.52
N ASN A 195 -18.44 6.24 12.63
CA ASN A 195 -18.52 4.86 13.11
C ASN A 195 -18.53 3.82 11.96
N GLN A 196 -17.98 4.16 10.79
CA GLN A 196 -17.93 3.24 9.67
C GLN A 196 -16.97 2.09 9.97
N GLU A 197 -17.30 0.90 9.44
CA GLU A 197 -16.43 -0.26 9.57
C GLU A 197 -15.35 -0.24 8.49
N VAL A 198 -14.15 -0.68 8.87
CA VAL A 198 -13.01 -0.91 7.99
C VAL A 198 -12.82 -2.40 7.78
N ILE A 199 -12.45 -2.77 6.59
CA ILE A 199 -12.10 -4.14 6.24
C ILE A 199 -10.58 -4.23 6.15
N PHE A 200 -10.00 -5.03 7.03
CA PHE A 200 -8.59 -5.38 7.02
C PHE A 200 -8.40 -6.75 6.39
N PHE A 201 -7.43 -6.88 5.51
CA PHE A 201 -7.13 -8.13 4.82
C PHE A 201 -5.62 -8.38 4.77
N ASP A 202 -5.18 -9.62 5.02
CA ASP A 202 -3.79 -10.04 4.89
C ASP A 202 -3.61 -10.88 3.62
N LEU A 203 -3.11 -10.26 2.55
CA LEU A 203 -2.76 -10.96 1.31
C LEU A 203 -1.35 -11.54 1.46
N LYS A 204 -1.25 -12.71 2.05
CA LYS A 204 0.03 -13.38 2.34
C LYS A 204 0.78 -13.83 1.09
N ASP A 205 0.05 -14.22 0.04
CA ASP A 205 0.58 -14.76 -1.21
C ASP A 205 -0.26 -14.25 -2.39
N ASP A 206 0.38 -13.77 -3.42
CA ASP A 206 -0.23 -13.35 -4.70
C ASP A 206 0.10 -14.30 -5.85
N GLY A 207 0.78 -15.42 -5.57
CA GLY A 207 1.16 -16.43 -6.55
C GLY A 207 2.40 -16.12 -7.38
N TYR A 208 2.98 -14.93 -7.20
CA TYR A 208 4.22 -14.55 -7.88
C TYR A 208 5.42 -15.20 -7.21
N VAL A 209 6.39 -15.60 -8.02
CA VAL A 209 7.63 -16.22 -7.57
C VAL A 209 8.80 -15.32 -7.91
N LEU A 210 9.68 -15.07 -6.94
CA LEU A 210 10.89 -14.30 -7.14
C LEU A 210 11.94 -15.19 -7.82
N SER A 211 12.43 -14.78 -8.99
CA SER A 211 13.53 -15.43 -9.71
C SER A 211 14.74 -14.50 -9.80
N LYS A 212 15.95 -15.08 -9.83
CA LYS A 212 17.20 -14.32 -9.89
C LYS A 212 17.35 -13.46 -11.16
N SER A 213 16.77 -13.91 -12.27
CA SER A 213 16.96 -13.26 -13.59
C SER A 213 15.77 -12.46 -14.08
N LYS A 214 14.55 -12.76 -13.60
CA LYS A 214 13.31 -12.16 -14.12
C LYS A 214 12.54 -11.34 -13.08
N GLY A 215 13.08 -11.21 -11.85
CA GLY A 215 12.34 -10.59 -10.75
C GLY A 215 11.12 -11.43 -10.34
N ARG A 216 10.08 -10.78 -9.86
CA ARG A 216 8.81 -11.44 -9.50
C ARG A 216 7.94 -11.65 -10.72
N THR A 217 7.58 -12.90 -10.98
CA THR A 217 6.72 -13.30 -12.11
C THR A 217 5.70 -14.34 -11.70
N ASP A 218 4.48 -14.28 -12.26
CA ASP A 218 3.43 -15.29 -12.07
C ASP A 218 3.68 -16.50 -13.00
N VAL A 219 4.70 -17.28 -12.67
CA VAL A 219 5.14 -18.44 -13.46
C VAL A 219 4.04 -19.50 -13.58
N TYR A 220 3.19 -19.61 -12.56
CA TYR A 220 2.16 -20.63 -12.48
C TYR A 220 0.76 -20.12 -12.84
N ASN A 221 0.64 -18.89 -13.32
CA ASN A 221 -0.63 -18.22 -13.64
C ASN A 221 -1.66 -18.29 -12.49
N LYS A 222 -1.20 -18.07 -11.26
CA LYS A 222 -2.02 -18.13 -10.05
C LYS A 222 -2.76 -16.84 -9.76
N TRP A 223 -2.18 -15.69 -10.14
CA TRP A 223 -2.72 -14.38 -9.82
C TRP A 223 -4.17 -14.15 -10.27
N PRO A 224 -4.61 -14.55 -11.46
CA PRO A 224 -6.00 -14.35 -11.86
C PRO A 224 -7.01 -14.98 -10.88
N ARG A 225 -6.72 -16.20 -10.39
CA ARG A 225 -7.56 -16.87 -9.40
C ARG A 225 -7.50 -16.16 -8.04
N ILE A 226 -6.29 -15.89 -7.53
CA ILE A 226 -6.08 -15.22 -6.24
C ILE A 226 -6.75 -13.83 -6.24
N LYS A 227 -6.60 -13.07 -7.33
CA LYS A 227 -7.26 -11.77 -7.49
C LYS A 227 -8.78 -11.88 -7.42
N ASN A 228 -9.37 -12.86 -8.12
CA ASN A 228 -10.82 -13.04 -8.11
C ASN A 228 -11.34 -13.45 -6.72
N GLU A 229 -10.62 -14.32 -6.02
CA GLU A 229 -10.91 -14.70 -4.62
C GLU A 229 -10.82 -13.48 -3.69
N LEU A 230 -9.76 -12.67 -3.80
CA LEU A 230 -9.59 -11.44 -3.04
C LEU A 230 -10.76 -10.48 -3.28
N LEU A 231 -11.09 -10.21 -4.53
CA LEU A 231 -12.19 -9.30 -4.88
C LEU A 231 -13.54 -9.81 -4.38
N ASN A 232 -13.80 -11.12 -4.44
CA ASN A 232 -15.02 -11.72 -3.90
C ASN A 232 -15.09 -11.58 -2.36
N LYS A 233 -14.00 -11.85 -1.66
CA LYS A 233 -13.91 -11.68 -0.20
C LYS A 233 -14.15 -10.22 0.21
N LEU A 234 -13.50 -9.27 -0.45
CA LEU A 234 -13.69 -7.84 -0.17
C LEU A 234 -15.10 -7.34 -0.49
N ALA A 235 -15.78 -7.94 -1.48
CA ALA A 235 -17.16 -7.61 -1.81
C ALA A 235 -18.18 -8.14 -0.79
N LYS A 236 -17.85 -9.22 -0.08
CA LYS A 236 -18.73 -9.93 0.87
C LYS A 236 -18.09 -10.09 2.24
N PRO A 237 -17.70 -9.00 2.91
CA PRO A 237 -16.91 -9.06 4.14
C PRO A 237 -17.62 -9.81 5.28
N ASN A 238 -18.94 -9.79 5.33
CA ASN A 238 -19.70 -10.51 6.37
C ASN A 238 -19.66 -12.03 6.21
N GLU A 239 -19.43 -12.53 4.99
CA GLU A 239 -19.34 -13.98 4.72
C GLU A 239 -17.92 -14.50 4.98
N PHE A 240 -16.90 -13.68 4.80
CA PHE A 240 -15.49 -14.11 4.76
C PHE A 240 -14.62 -13.59 5.90
N SER A 241 -15.14 -12.74 6.79
CA SER A 241 -14.38 -12.27 7.96
C SER A 241 -14.17 -13.44 8.93
N ASP A 242 -12.92 -13.91 9.03
CA ASP A 242 -12.52 -15.03 9.89
C ASP A 242 -11.89 -14.57 11.22
N GLY A 243 -11.73 -13.25 11.39
CA GLY A 243 -11.10 -12.67 12.57
C GLY A 243 -9.57 -12.80 12.61
N VAL A 244 -8.95 -13.48 11.64
CA VAL A 244 -7.50 -13.74 11.58
C VAL A 244 -6.88 -13.15 10.32
N ASN A 245 -7.32 -13.60 9.14
CA ASN A 245 -6.77 -13.12 7.86
C ASN A 245 -7.64 -12.02 7.23
N MET A 246 -8.88 -11.91 7.67
CA MET A 246 -9.81 -10.84 7.29
C MET A 246 -10.60 -10.41 8.51
N VAL A 247 -10.52 -9.13 8.83
CA VAL A 247 -11.21 -8.53 9.97
C VAL A 247 -12.06 -7.35 9.50
N LYS A 248 -13.30 -7.32 9.96
CA LYS A 248 -14.21 -6.20 9.75
C LYS A 248 -14.51 -5.58 11.11
N THR A 249 -14.12 -4.34 11.34
CA THR A 249 -14.27 -3.66 12.63
C THR A 249 -14.40 -2.15 12.48
N THR A 250 -14.89 -1.49 13.52
CA THR A 250 -14.87 -0.03 13.64
C THR A 250 -13.55 0.42 14.24
N LEU A 251 -13.07 1.60 13.83
CA LEU A 251 -11.88 2.22 14.40
C LEU A 251 -12.22 3.18 15.52
N LYS A 252 -11.42 3.13 16.58
CA LYS A 252 -11.36 4.15 17.62
C LYS A 252 -10.26 5.16 17.34
N ALA A 253 -10.35 6.32 17.96
CA ALA A 253 -9.27 7.31 17.88
C ALA A 253 -7.96 6.71 18.41
N GLY A 254 -6.89 6.84 17.63
CA GLY A 254 -5.57 6.29 17.95
C GLY A 254 -5.31 4.86 17.45
N ASP A 255 -6.34 4.13 17.03
CA ASP A 255 -6.14 2.79 16.49
C ASP A 255 -5.20 2.77 15.28
N GLU A 256 -4.40 1.73 15.20
CA GLU A 256 -3.54 1.47 14.05
C GLU A 256 -4.37 0.97 12.85
N TRP A 257 -3.93 1.32 11.64
CA TRP A 257 -4.60 0.88 10.41
C TRP A 257 -3.93 -0.36 9.81
N LEU A 258 -3.69 -1.35 10.64
CA LEU A 258 -3.10 -2.64 10.22
C LEU A 258 -3.92 -3.79 10.77
N ILE A 259 -4.04 -4.85 10.00
CA ILE A 259 -4.77 -6.06 10.43
C ILE A 259 -4.23 -6.61 11.74
N GLN A 260 -2.92 -6.53 11.97
CA GLN A 260 -2.26 -7.06 13.16
C GLN A 260 -2.78 -6.44 14.48
N ALA A 261 -3.28 -5.22 14.42
CA ALA A 261 -3.87 -4.55 15.60
C ALA A 261 -5.32 -5.03 15.90
N HIS A 262 -5.96 -5.69 14.96
CA HIS A 262 -7.38 -6.04 15.03
C HIS A 262 -7.66 -7.54 14.92
N ALA A 263 -6.72 -8.32 14.37
CA ALA A 263 -6.87 -9.75 14.22
C ALA A 263 -6.72 -10.47 15.55
N ALA A 264 -7.51 -11.52 15.73
CA ALA A 264 -7.30 -12.46 16.80
C ALA A 264 -5.95 -13.19 16.61
N THR A 265 -5.22 -13.37 17.70
CA THR A 265 -3.97 -14.13 17.64
C THR A 265 -4.32 -15.61 17.45
N ASP A 266 -3.85 -16.18 16.36
CA ASP A 266 -4.01 -17.61 16.10
C ASP A 266 -2.93 -18.39 16.86
N TYR A 267 -3.34 -19.05 17.93
CA TYR A 267 -2.49 -19.92 18.74
C TYR A 267 -2.53 -21.39 18.29
N SER A 268 -3.29 -21.75 17.26
CA SER A 268 -3.48 -23.15 16.83
C SER A 268 -2.18 -23.82 16.35
N GLY A 269 -1.21 -23.02 15.87
CA GLY A 269 0.12 -23.49 15.47
C GLY A 269 1.15 -23.53 16.62
N LEU A 270 0.80 -23.08 17.83
CA LEU A 270 1.69 -23.06 18.98
C LEU A 270 1.59 -24.38 19.75
N GLY A 271 2.23 -25.42 19.24
CA GLY A 271 2.53 -26.61 20.03
C GLY A 271 3.67 -26.37 21.03
N ASP A 272 3.89 -27.33 21.95
CA ASP A 272 4.94 -27.24 22.99
C ASP A 272 6.33 -26.88 22.43
N ASN A 273 6.68 -27.38 21.26
CA ASN A 273 7.95 -27.06 20.59
C ASN A 273 8.07 -25.58 20.17
N ALA A 274 6.98 -24.95 19.72
CA ALA A 274 6.98 -23.53 19.36
C ALA A 274 7.12 -22.66 20.62
N PHE A 275 6.44 -23.03 21.69
CA PHE A 275 6.55 -22.37 22.99
C PHE A 275 7.97 -22.50 23.55
N LEU A 276 8.54 -23.71 23.58
CA LEU A 276 9.92 -23.96 24.02
C LEU A 276 10.94 -23.16 23.21
N LYS A 277 10.73 -23.07 21.89
CA LYS A 277 11.59 -22.24 21.03
C LYS A 277 11.53 -20.76 21.43
N SER A 278 10.33 -20.21 21.63
CA SER A 278 10.17 -18.80 22.05
C SER A 278 10.76 -18.55 23.43
N VAL A 279 10.61 -19.46 24.37
CA VAL A 279 11.24 -19.39 25.70
C VAL A 279 12.76 -19.40 25.56
N LYS A 280 13.32 -20.31 24.74
CA LYS A 280 14.76 -20.38 24.47
C LYS A 280 15.29 -19.06 23.87
N GLU A 281 14.61 -18.54 22.84
CA GLU A 281 14.99 -17.27 22.22
C GLU A 281 14.94 -16.09 23.20
N TYR A 282 13.92 -16.06 24.07
CA TYR A 282 13.82 -15.05 25.13
C TYR A 282 14.93 -15.19 26.16
N MET A 283 15.26 -16.40 26.60
CA MET A 283 16.36 -16.64 27.53
C MET A 283 17.70 -16.23 26.93
N ILE A 284 17.94 -16.52 25.65
CA ILE A 284 19.13 -16.10 24.92
C ILE A 284 19.22 -14.57 24.86
N PHE A 285 18.11 -13.91 24.53
CA PHE A 285 18.04 -12.44 24.50
C PHE A 285 18.34 -11.86 25.88
N LYS A 286 17.74 -12.41 26.93
CA LYS A 286 17.94 -11.96 28.30
C LYS A 286 19.39 -12.14 28.76
N ALA A 287 19.99 -13.29 28.48
CA ALA A 287 21.40 -13.56 28.80
C ALA A 287 22.34 -12.61 28.04
N LYS A 288 22.07 -12.35 26.75
CA LYS A 288 22.85 -11.35 25.99
C LYS A 288 22.74 -9.97 26.60
N GLN A 289 21.55 -9.57 27.04
CA GLN A 289 21.28 -8.29 27.70
C GLN A 289 22.08 -8.20 29.03
N ASP A 290 21.97 -9.20 29.88
CA ASP A 290 22.59 -9.22 31.18
C ASP A 290 24.16 -9.25 31.12
N LEU A 291 24.70 -9.79 30.03
CA LEU A 291 26.13 -9.87 29.74
C LEU A 291 26.67 -8.73 28.84
N ASP A 292 25.83 -7.75 28.49
CA ASP A 292 26.18 -6.65 27.58
C ASP A 292 26.73 -7.12 26.21
N LEU A 293 26.12 -8.16 25.67
CA LEU A 293 26.51 -8.84 24.43
C LEU A 293 25.49 -8.66 23.28
N LEU A 294 24.57 -7.70 23.39
CA LEU A 294 23.48 -7.50 22.40
C LEU A 294 24.02 -7.18 20.99
N ASP A 295 25.15 -6.48 20.92
CA ASP A 295 25.76 -6.09 19.64
C ASP A 295 26.72 -7.14 19.07
N LYS A 296 26.89 -8.29 19.76
CA LYS A 296 27.80 -9.36 19.31
C LYS A 296 27.04 -10.48 18.63
N ASP A 297 27.48 -10.80 17.42
CA ASP A 297 26.96 -11.96 16.65
C ASP A 297 27.68 -13.23 17.17
N LEU A 298 27.11 -13.82 18.23
CA LEU A 298 27.63 -15.02 18.84
C LEU A 298 26.92 -16.26 18.29
N HIS A 299 27.71 -17.26 17.89
CA HIS A 299 27.15 -18.56 17.54
C HIS A 299 26.38 -19.16 18.73
N GLU A 300 25.25 -19.82 18.46
CA GLU A 300 24.34 -20.37 19.47
C GLU A 300 25.05 -21.30 20.48
N VAL A 301 26.02 -22.08 20.01
CA VAL A 301 26.83 -22.99 20.87
C VAL A 301 27.69 -22.18 21.83
N THR A 302 28.38 -21.17 21.36
CA THR A 302 29.24 -20.30 22.19
C THR A 302 28.44 -19.54 23.25
N LEU A 303 27.22 -19.13 22.89
CA LEU A 303 26.31 -18.47 23.82
C LEU A 303 25.81 -19.40 24.93
N LEU A 304 25.49 -20.66 24.59
CA LEU A 304 25.07 -21.67 25.56
C LEU A 304 26.22 -22.00 26.54
N GLU A 305 27.47 -22.07 26.07
CA GLU A 305 28.66 -22.25 26.92
C GLU A 305 28.87 -21.07 27.86
N VAL A 306 28.69 -19.84 27.37
CA VAL A 306 28.83 -18.64 28.21
C VAL A 306 27.68 -18.59 29.24
N ILE A 307 26.47 -18.94 28.89
CA ILE A 307 25.31 -19.01 29.81
C ILE A 307 25.54 -20.09 30.86
N SER A 308 26.00 -21.27 30.46
CA SER A 308 26.32 -22.36 31.38
C SER A 308 27.42 -21.99 32.37
N ASN A 309 28.45 -21.31 31.93
CA ASN A 309 29.53 -20.84 32.79
C ASN A 309 29.12 -19.71 33.74
N TYR A 310 28.16 -18.86 33.32
CA TYR A 310 27.71 -17.72 34.13
C TYR A 310 26.65 -18.13 35.17
N TYR A 311 25.71 -18.99 34.80
CA TYR A 311 24.63 -19.44 35.69
C TYR A 311 24.87 -20.84 36.29
N GLY A 312 25.85 -21.59 35.80
CA GLY A 312 26.18 -22.94 36.27
C GLY A 312 27.19 -23.00 37.41
N GLY A 313 27.72 -21.85 37.86
CA GLY A 313 28.74 -21.77 38.91
C GLY A 313 28.27 -22.04 40.33
N ASP A 314 26.98 -22.05 40.62
CA ASP A 314 26.46 -22.10 42.00
C ASP A 314 25.44 -23.25 42.27
N MET A 315 25.53 -24.38 41.55
CA MET A 315 24.70 -25.54 41.88
C MET A 315 25.44 -26.64 42.63
N ASN A 316 26.56 -26.35 43.27
CA ASN A 316 27.27 -27.24 44.18
C ASN A 316 27.71 -26.53 45.49
N GLU A 317 26.75 -25.96 46.23
CA GLU A 317 26.87 -25.76 47.68
C GLU A 317 25.55 -26.15 48.37
#